data_3de59d46fa19ef33c5b30b912e010f89
#
_entry.id   3de59d46fa19ef33c5b30b912e010f89
#
_cell.length_a   1.000
_cell.length_b   1.000
_cell.length_c   1.000
_cell.angle_alpha   90.00
_cell.angle_beta   90.00
_cell.angle_gamma   90.00
#
_symmetry.space_group_name_H-M   'P 1'
#
loop_
_entity.id
_entity.type
_entity.pdbx_description
1 polymer ?
#
loop_
_entity_poly.entity_id
_entity_poly.type
_entity_poly.pdbx_seq_one_letter_code
_entity_poly.pdbx_strand_id
1 'polypeptide(L)'
;MAVVRPFRALRPEPHAAAAVAAVPYDVVSTEEARALATPLSFLHVTRPEIDLAADVDVHDASVYNAARANLARLRETAPLVVEAQPALYIYRLKDGDHTQVGVAACFSLDEYDNGTIKKHERTRLDKEDDRTRHMVTIEAQTGVVFLTYRQTPDIDTAVDQICGTEPLFDFVAPDGVEHTVWRATTEGTDGLVERFAAVPALYIADGHHRAASAARARRELAGAAAGTEPDDHERDYVLAVAFPDHHTRILPYNRTVSDLVGATPTQFLERVSSRLVVEPTSDATPAKGAASMYLDGHWYRLALSDRAPRAGADPVGWLDVSLLQDQVLGPVLDVADIRTDPRVRFVGGVRGTAELVRLVDSGHAAVAFSMSAVTVAELLAIADADAIMAPKSTWFEPKLRDGLLTHLI
;
A
#
# COMPACT_ATOMS: atom_id res chain seq x y z
N MET A 1 -6.17 -8.32 20.99
CA MET A 1 -6.78 -9.43 20.25
C MET A 1 -7.49 -8.84 19.05
N ALA A 2 -7.31 -9.41 17.86
CA ALA A 2 -7.84 -8.77 16.65
C ALA A 2 -9.36 -8.99 16.51
N VAL A 3 -10.12 -7.90 16.46
CA VAL A 3 -11.57 -7.90 16.22
C VAL A 3 -11.84 -7.85 14.72
N VAL A 4 -12.38 -8.93 14.20
CA VAL A 4 -12.68 -9.11 12.77
C VAL A 4 -14.18 -9.29 12.61
N ARG A 5 -14.78 -8.46 11.75
CA ARG A 5 -16.22 -8.45 11.49
C ARG A 5 -16.54 -8.92 10.07
N PRO A 6 -17.45 -9.87 9.89
CA PRO A 6 -18.04 -10.17 8.59
C PRO A 6 -18.84 -8.98 8.09
N PHE A 7 -18.87 -8.76 6.78
CA PHE A 7 -19.57 -7.63 6.18
C PHE A 7 -20.35 -8.01 4.92
N ARG A 8 -21.32 -7.20 4.58
CA ARG A 8 -22.12 -7.33 3.37
C ARG A 8 -21.45 -6.55 2.23
N ALA A 9 -20.52 -7.19 1.52
CA ALA A 9 -19.79 -6.53 0.46
C ALA A 9 -20.73 -6.05 -0.67
N LEU A 10 -20.52 -4.82 -1.13
CA LEU A 10 -20.89 -4.41 -2.46
C LEU A 10 -19.78 -4.91 -3.40
N ARG A 11 -20.13 -5.75 -4.35
CA ARG A 11 -19.19 -6.42 -5.26
C ARG A 11 -19.79 -6.63 -6.66
N PRO A 12 -18.96 -6.83 -7.70
CA PRO A 12 -19.46 -7.20 -9.02
C PRO A 12 -20.01 -8.64 -9.02
N GLU A 13 -20.88 -8.93 -9.97
CA GLU A 13 -21.17 -10.31 -10.39
C GLU A 13 -19.90 -10.93 -10.99
N PRO A 14 -19.74 -12.29 -10.93
CA PRO A 14 -18.50 -12.94 -11.36
C PRO A 14 -18.03 -12.55 -12.76
N HIS A 15 -18.94 -12.47 -13.72
CA HIS A 15 -18.60 -12.14 -15.11
C HIS A 15 -18.16 -10.70 -15.35
N ALA A 16 -18.41 -9.79 -14.41
CA ALA A 16 -18.01 -8.38 -14.49
C ALA A 16 -16.76 -8.06 -13.65
N ALA A 17 -16.30 -9.00 -12.84
CA ALA A 17 -15.21 -8.74 -11.88
C ALA A 17 -13.96 -8.15 -12.54
N ALA A 18 -13.48 -8.73 -13.64
CA ALA A 18 -12.30 -8.26 -14.36
C ALA A 18 -12.49 -6.85 -14.97
N ALA A 19 -13.70 -6.49 -15.39
CA ALA A 19 -13.99 -5.20 -16.00
C ALA A 19 -14.16 -4.08 -14.96
N VAL A 20 -14.61 -4.44 -13.74
CA VAL A 20 -14.79 -3.49 -12.62
C VAL A 20 -13.49 -3.29 -11.86
N ALA A 21 -12.69 -4.34 -11.67
CA ALA A 21 -11.46 -4.31 -10.89
C ALA A 21 -10.51 -3.21 -11.37
N ALA A 22 -10.06 -2.38 -10.45
CA ALA A 22 -9.18 -1.25 -10.75
C ALA A 22 -7.92 -1.29 -9.87
N VAL A 23 -6.82 -0.75 -10.39
CA VAL A 23 -5.62 -0.50 -9.59
C VAL A 23 -5.93 0.50 -8.47
N PRO A 24 -5.23 0.45 -7.32
CA PRO A 24 -5.41 1.44 -6.27
C PRO A 24 -5.18 2.87 -6.78
N TYR A 25 -5.94 3.80 -6.27
CA TYR A 25 -5.95 5.20 -6.71
C TYR A 25 -4.58 5.90 -6.60
N ASP A 26 -3.74 5.45 -5.69
CA ASP A 26 -2.45 6.06 -5.31
C ASP A 26 -1.24 5.54 -6.09
N VAL A 27 -1.44 4.56 -6.98
CA VAL A 27 -0.36 3.99 -7.79
C VAL A 27 -0.35 4.49 -9.25
N VAL A 28 -1.34 5.30 -9.64
CA VAL A 28 -1.48 5.85 -10.99
C VAL A 28 -1.68 7.37 -10.95
N SER A 29 -1.12 8.06 -11.94
CA SER A 29 -1.43 9.47 -12.22
C SER A 29 -2.84 9.61 -12.81
N THR A 30 -3.37 10.84 -12.86
CA THR A 30 -4.66 11.11 -13.50
C THR A 30 -4.67 10.73 -14.98
N GLU A 31 -3.56 10.95 -15.70
CA GLU A 31 -3.43 10.58 -17.11
C GLU A 31 -3.41 9.06 -17.29
N GLU A 32 -2.63 8.35 -16.47
CA GLU A 32 -2.59 6.88 -16.46
C GLU A 32 -3.96 6.30 -16.10
N ALA A 33 -4.63 6.84 -15.08
CA ALA A 33 -5.97 6.41 -14.69
C ALA A 33 -6.98 6.60 -15.84
N ARG A 34 -6.93 7.73 -16.55
CA ARG A 34 -7.80 7.99 -17.72
C ARG A 34 -7.52 7.01 -18.86
N ALA A 35 -6.25 6.66 -19.08
CA ALA A 35 -5.87 5.69 -20.12
C ALA A 35 -6.28 4.24 -19.77
N LEU A 36 -6.31 3.89 -18.48
CA LEU A 36 -6.67 2.55 -17.99
C LEU A 36 -8.18 2.37 -17.82
N ALA A 37 -8.94 3.44 -17.60
CA ALA A 37 -10.35 3.36 -17.28
C ALA A 37 -11.17 2.87 -18.47
N THR A 38 -11.85 1.72 -18.30
CA THR A 38 -12.92 1.25 -19.18
C THR A 38 -14.27 1.73 -18.64
N PRO A 39 -15.38 1.67 -19.40
CA PRO A 39 -16.70 2.16 -18.95
C PRO A 39 -17.19 1.59 -17.61
N LEU A 40 -16.76 0.37 -17.24
CA LEU A 40 -17.12 -0.28 -15.97
C LEU A 40 -16.02 -0.19 -14.91
N SER A 41 -14.86 0.40 -15.22
CA SER A 41 -13.73 0.49 -14.30
C SER A 41 -14.10 1.24 -13.03
N PHE A 42 -13.71 0.68 -11.89
CA PHE A 42 -13.89 1.32 -10.59
C PHE A 42 -13.02 2.57 -10.41
N LEU A 43 -12.06 2.85 -11.33
CA LEU A 43 -11.33 4.12 -11.39
C LEU A 43 -12.25 5.33 -11.50
N HIS A 44 -13.41 5.21 -12.14
CA HIS A 44 -14.42 6.29 -12.16
C HIS A 44 -14.91 6.69 -10.77
N VAL A 45 -14.83 5.77 -9.79
CA VAL A 45 -15.19 6.04 -8.39
C VAL A 45 -14.00 6.51 -7.58
N THR A 46 -12.84 5.86 -7.73
CA THR A 46 -11.66 6.13 -6.88
C THR A 46 -10.80 7.27 -7.40
N ARG A 47 -10.90 7.60 -8.71
CA ARG A 47 -10.22 8.70 -9.42
C ARG A 47 -11.21 9.50 -10.28
N PRO A 48 -12.29 10.05 -9.70
CA PRO A 48 -13.42 10.62 -10.45
C PRO A 48 -13.05 11.85 -11.27
N GLU A 49 -11.92 12.51 -11.01
CA GLU A 49 -11.39 13.62 -11.80
C GLU A 49 -11.06 13.22 -13.25
N ILE A 50 -10.95 11.91 -13.54
CA ILE A 50 -10.75 11.45 -14.94
C ILE A 50 -11.95 11.76 -15.84
N ASP A 51 -13.13 11.92 -15.27
CA ASP A 51 -14.38 12.22 -15.97
C ASP A 51 -14.67 13.72 -16.07
N LEU A 52 -13.83 14.56 -15.46
CA LEU A 52 -14.01 16.01 -15.43
C LEU A 52 -13.02 16.72 -16.38
N ALA A 53 -13.24 18.02 -16.59
CA ALA A 53 -12.33 18.84 -17.36
C ALA A 53 -10.95 18.92 -16.67
N ALA A 54 -9.89 19.00 -17.48
CA ALA A 54 -8.51 18.89 -16.99
C ALA A 54 -8.06 20.07 -16.09
N ASP A 55 -8.79 21.17 -16.09
CA ASP A 55 -8.55 22.36 -15.28
C ASP A 55 -9.30 22.36 -13.94
N VAL A 56 -10.11 21.34 -13.67
CA VAL A 56 -10.78 21.18 -12.37
C VAL A 56 -9.76 20.76 -11.31
N ASP A 57 -9.74 21.47 -10.19
CA ASP A 57 -8.92 21.08 -9.03
C ASP A 57 -9.35 19.72 -8.51
N VAL A 58 -8.40 18.81 -8.32
CA VAL A 58 -8.67 17.43 -7.85
C VAL A 58 -9.31 17.36 -6.46
N HIS A 59 -9.31 18.47 -5.72
CA HIS A 59 -9.96 18.60 -4.40
C HIS A 59 -11.23 19.44 -4.45
N ASP A 60 -11.73 19.82 -5.65
CA ASP A 60 -12.99 20.52 -5.79
C ASP A 60 -14.18 19.64 -5.36
N ALA A 61 -15.27 20.26 -4.91
CA ALA A 61 -16.48 19.55 -4.50
C ALA A 61 -17.11 18.73 -5.63
N SER A 62 -16.96 19.17 -6.89
CA SER A 62 -17.46 18.46 -8.06
C SER A 62 -16.81 17.10 -8.24
N VAL A 63 -15.52 16.92 -7.85
CA VAL A 63 -14.80 15.64 -7.92
C VAL A 63 -15.45 14.60 -7.02
N TYR A 64 -15.76 14.94 -5.77
CA TYR A 64 -16.42 14.02 -4.83
C TYR A 64 -17.88 13.74 -5.22
N ASN A 65 -18.58 14.74 -5.76
CA ASN A 65 -19.92 14.54 -6.30
C ASN A 65 -19.91 13.62 -7.53
N ALA A 66 -18.90 13.72 -8.38
CA ALA A 66 -18.70 12.80 -9.51
C ALA A 66 -18.43 11.37 -9.02
N ALA A 67 -17.64 11.17 -7.95
CA ALA A 67 -17.45 9.85 -7.34
C ALA A 67 -18.77 9.22 -6.90
N ARG A 68 -19.64 10.00 -6.23
CA ARG A 68 -20.97 9.54 -5.80
C ARG A 68 -21.86 9.18 -7.00
N ALA A 69 -21.91 10.05 -8.01
CA ALA A 69 -22.67 9.82 -9.22
C ALA A 69 -22.17 8.58 -9.98
N ASN A 70 -20.84 8.40 -10.08
CA ASN A 70 -20.22 7.25 -10.73
C ASN A 70 -20.50 5.94 -9.99
N LEU A 71 -20.44 5.94 -8.65
CA LEU A 71 -20.80 4.77 -7.85
C LEU A 71 -22.29 4.40 -8.06
N ALA A 72 -23.19 5.37 -8.05
CA ALA A 72 -24.60 5.15 -8.34
C ALA A 72 -24.80 4.60 -9.76
N ARG A 73 -24.16 5.19 -10.77
CA ARG A 73 -24.19 4.72 -12.16
C ARG A 73 -23.67 3.29 -12.30
N LEU A 74 -22.55 2.95 -11.67
CA LEU A 74 -22.01 1.59 -11.71
C LEU A 74 -22.95 0.58 -11.06
N ARG A 75 -23.68 0.96 -10.00
CA ARG A 75 -24.71 0.10 -9.38
C ARG A 75 -25.90 -0.14 -10.29
N GLU A 76 -26.21 0.78 -11.19
CA GLU A 76 -27.32 0.66 -12.16
C GLU A 76 -26.90 -0.05 -13.45
N THR A 77 -25.69 0.19 -13.95
CA THR A 77 -25.23 -0.23 -15.29
C THR A 77 -24.29 -1.43 -15.26
N ALA A 78 -23.48 -1.58 -14.22
CA ALA A 78 -22.68 -2.77 -14.00
C ALA A 78 -23.46 -3.74 -13.10
N PRO A 79 -23.31 -5.04 -13.28
CA PRO A 79 -23.94 -6.01 -12.39
C PRO A 79 -23.22 -6.02 -11.01
N LEU A 80 -23.45 -4.98 -10.21
CA LEU A 80 -23.00 -4.90 -8.83
C LEU A 80 -24.11 -5.37 -7.90
N VAL A 81 -23.75 -6.20 -6.94
CA VAL A 81 -24.67 -6.74 -5.93
C VAL A 81 -24.16 -6.43 -4.53
N VAL A 82 -25.11 -6.19 -3.61
CA VAL A 82 -24.84 -6.16 -2.17
C VAL A 82 -25.18 -7.54 -1.62
N GLU A 83 -24.22 -8.18 -0.96
CA GLU A 83 -24.44 -9.49 -0.36
C GLU A 83 -25.60 -9.48 0.64
N ALA A 84 -26.45 -10.52 0.55
CA ALA A 84 -27.63 -10.64 1.42
C ALA A 84 -27.25 -10.89 2.89
N GLN A 85 -26.18 -11.64 3.12
CA GLN A 85 -25.67 -11.99 4.44
C GLN A 85 -24.22 -11.57 4.57
N PRO A 86 -23.78 -11.09 5.76
CA PRO A 86 -22.38 -10.79 6.00
C PRO A 86 -21.53 -12.07 5.89
N ALA A 87 -20.30 -11.91 5.40
CA ALA A 87 -19.32 -12.99 5.28
C ALA A 87 -17.90 -12.43 5.41
N LEU A 88 -16.93 -13.32 5.61
CA LEU A 88 -15.52 -13.10 5.30
C LEU A 88 -15.23 -13.60 3.89
N TYR A 89 -14.18 -13.04 3.30
CA TYR A 89 -13.74 -13.44 1.97
C TYR A 89 -12.26 -13.81 2.02
N ILE A 90 -11.85 -14.78 1.21
CA ILE A 90 -10.44 -15.09 1.00
C ILE A 90 -10.04 -14.46 -0.32
N TYR A 91 -8.94 -13.70 -0.31
CA TYR A 91 -8.42 -13.05 -1.50
C TYR A 91 -6.99 -13.53 -1.78
N ARG A 92 -6.82 -14.23 -2.89
CA ARG A 92 -5.53 -14.68 -3.41
C ARG A 92 -5.10 -13.79 -4.57
N LEU A 93 -3.82 -13.37 -4.52
CA LEU A 93 -3.12 -12.73 -5.61
C LEU A 93 -1.93 -13.62 -5.97
N LYS A 94 -1.74 -13.87 -7.28
CA LYS A 94 -0.58 -14.60 -7.78
C LYS A 94 0.10 -13.79 -8.88
N ASP A 95 1.40 -13.55 -8.71
CA ASP A 95 2.26 -12.78 -9.60
C ASP A 95 3.52 -13.60 -9.89
N GLY A 96 3.56 -14.27 -11.05
CA GLY A 96 4.59 -15.25 -11.37
C GLY A 96 4.63 -16.39 -10.34
N ASP A 97 5.77 -16.56 -9.70
CA ASP A 97 5.99 -17.59 -8.67
C ASP A 97 5.54 -17.14 -7.26
N HIS A 98 5.16 -15.86 -7.08
CA HIS A 98 4.73 -15.36 -5.79
C HIS A 98 3.21 -15.48 -5.65
N THR A 99 2.77 -16.09 -4.55
CA THR A 99 1.36 -16.20 -4.18
C THR A 99 1.15 -15.65 -2.77
N GLN A 100 0.18 -14.75 -2.61
CA GLN A 100 -0.25 -14.27 -1.31
C GLN A 100 -1.76 -14.50 -1.15
N VAL A 101 -2.15 -15.04 0.00
CA VAL A 101 -3.54 -15.35 0.32
C VAL A 101 -3.88 -14.69 1.65
N GLY A 102 -4.94 -13.91 1.67
CA GLY A 102 -5.35 -13.16 2.87
C GLY A 102 -6.85 -13.22 3.11
N VAL A 103 -7.25 -12.83 4.31
CA VAL A 103 -8.65 -12.75 4.74
C VAL A 103 -9.14 -11.31 4.62
N ALA A 104 -10.12 -11.09 3.74
CA ALA A 104 -10.81 -9.81 3.59
C ALA A 104 -11.98 -9.72 4.57
N ALA A 105 -11.98 -8.66 5.36
CA ALA A 105 -12.94 -8.41 6.44
C ALA A 105 -13.00 -6.92 6.79
N CYS A 106 -13.90 -6.59 7.69
CA CYS A 106 -13.90 -5.30 8.39
C CYS A 106 -13.18 -5.44 9.74
N PHE A 107 -12.18 -4.59 9.99
CA PHE A 107 -11.34 -4.59 11.19
C PHE A 107 -11.67 -3.38 12.07
N SER A 108 -11.66 -3.56 13.39
CA SER A 108 -12.08 -2.54 14.34
C SER A 108 -11.19 -1.28 14.29
N LEU A 109 -11.80 -0.12 14.14
CA LEU A 109 -11.11 1.18 14.24
C LEU A 109 -10.73 1.54 15.68
N ASP A 110 -11.34 0.92 16.70
CA ASP A 110 -10.85 1.04 18.08
C ASP A 110 -9.48 0.39 18.23
N GLU A 111 -9.24 -0.72 17.52
CA GLU A 111 -7.93 -1.37 17.50
C GLU A 111 -6.89 -0.58 16.69
N TYR A 112 -7.32 0.19 15.70
CA TYR A 112 -6.47 1.18 15.03
C TYR A 112 -6.08 2.33 15.99
N ASP A 113 -7.02 2.83 16.81
CA ASP A 113 -6.78 3.94 17.73
C ASP A 113 -5.95 3.50 18.95
N ASN A 114 -6.15 2.29 19.48
CA ASN A 114 -5.42 1.78 20.64
C ASN A 114 -4.07 1.11 20.30
N GLY A 115 -3.72 0.97 19.02
CA GLY A 115 -2.44 0.43 18.58
C GLY A 115 -2.36 -1.09 18.47
N THR A 116 -3.48 -1.82 18.57
CA THR A 116 -3.54 -3.25 18.22
C THR A 116 -3.31 -3.43 16.70
N ILE A 117 -3.85 -2.52 15.88
CA ILE A 117 -3.46 -2.35 14.48
C ILE A 117 -2.30 -1.36 14.44
N LYS A 118 -1.08 -1.89 14.28
CA LYS A 118 0.17 -1.16 14.36
C LYS A 118 0.50 -0.42 13.06
N LYS A 119 1.22 0.70 13.21
CA LYS A 119 1.59 1.63 12.15
C LYS A 119 3.11 1.71 12.06
N HIS A 120 3.63 1.93 10.87
CA HIS A 120 5.07 2.15 10.65
C HIS A 120 5.36 3.37 9.76
N GLU A 121 4.32 4.07 9.28
CA GLU A 121 4.45 5.29 8.47
C GLU A 121 3.49 6.37 8.98
N ARG A 122 3.94 7.64 8.93
CA ARG A 122 3.10 8.81 9.21
C ARG A 122 2.29 9.17 7.99
N THR A 123 1.04 9.48 8.21
CA THR A 123 0.13 9.96 7.17
C THR A 123 0.28 11.47 6.95
N ARG A 124 -0.11 11.94 5.78
CA ARG A 124 -0.13 13.36 5.40
C ARG A 124 -1.56 13.86 5.53
N LEU A 125 -1.75 14.99 6.19
CA LEU A 125 -3.07 15.57 6.46
C LEU A 125 -3.86 15.89 5.18
N ASP A 126 -3.20 16.40 4.13
CA ASP A 126 -3.84 16.68 2.84
C ASP A 126 -4.42 15.43 2.19
N LYS A 127 -3.74 14.28 2.33
CA LYS A 127 -4.22 12.99 1.80
C LYS A 127 -5.32 12.38 2.67
N GLU A 128 -5.23 12.55 3.98
CA GLU A 128 -6.31 12.15 4.89
C GLU A 128 -7.58 12.96 4.62
N ASP A 129 -7.47 14.29 4.50
CA ASP A 129 -8.59 15.19 4.21
C ASP A 129 -9.31 14.78 2.93
N ASP A 130 -8.54 14.56 1.86
CA ASP A 130 -9.06 14.13 0.58
C ASP A 130 -9.82 12.81 0.67
N ARG A 131 -9.21 11.77 1.24
CA ARG A 131 -9.83 10.44 1.33
C ARG A 131 -10.97 10.37 2.33
N THR A 132 -10.91 11.12 3.43
CA THR A 132 -12.04 11.25 4.36
C THR A 132 -13.25 11.86 3.66
N ARG A 133 -13.06 12.99 2.97
CA ARG A 133 -14.12 13.65 2.22
C ARG A 133 -14.71 12.75 1.14
N HIS A 134 -13.86 12.02 0.41
CA HIS A 134 -14.31 11.03 -0.57
C HIS A 134 -15.20 9.97 0.09
N MET A 135 -14.71 9.33 1.15
CA MET A 135 -15.41 8.25 1.88
C MET A 135 -16.75 8.70 2.45
N VAL A 136 -16.80 9.86 3.13
CA VAL A 136 -18.03 10.44 3.67
C VAL A 136 -19.02 10.81 2.56
N THR A 137 -18.51 11.32 1.42
CA THR A 137 -19.37 11.71 0.30
C THR A 137 -20.05 10.52 -0.36
N ILE A 138 -19.36 9.41 -0.54
CA ILE A 138 -19.90 8.21 -1.22
C ILE A 138 -20.50 7.20 -0.25
N GLU A 139 -20.37 7.41 1.05
CA GLU A 139 -20.82 6.49 2.12
C GLU A 139 -20.29 5.05 1.93
N ALA A 140 -19.00 4.95 1.54
CA ALA A 140 -18.36 3.67 1.26
C ALA A 140 -16.84 3.74 1.41
N GLN A 141 -16.25 2.62 1.81
CA GLN A 141 -14.81 2.38 1.79
C GLN A 141 -14.46 1.58 0.53
N THR A 142 -13.83 2.24 -0.42
CA THR A 142 -13.50 1.71 -1.75
C THR A 142 -12.07 1.26 -1.89
N GLY A 143 -11.17 1.79 -1.07
CA GLY A 143 -9.76 1.43 -1.05
C GLY A 143 -9.47 0.44 0.07
N VAL A 144 -9.12 -0.78 -0.29
CA VAL A 144 -8.85 -1.85 0.68
C VAL A 144 -7.50 -1.63 1.36
N VAL A 145 -7.45 -1.68 2.70
CA VAL A 145 -6.20 -1.64 3.46
C VAL A 145 -5.51 -3.00 3.38
N PHE A 146 -4.20 -3.02 3.22
CA PHE A 146 -3.40 -4.22 3.28
C PHE A 146 -2.84 -4.35 4.71
N LEU A 147 -3.32 -5.34 5.46
CA LEU A 147 -2.80 -5.71 6.76
C LEU A 147 -1.90 -6.94 6.64
N THR A 148 -0.95 -7.08 7.55
CA THR A 148 -0.21 -8.33 7.76
C THR A 148 -0.24 -8.74 9.22
N TYR A 149 -0.05 -10.02 9.51
CA TYR A 149 0.02 -10.56 10.85
C TYR A 149 1.03 -11.70 10.91
N ARG A 150 1.56 -11.98 12.12
CA ARG A 150 2.47 -13.11 12.32
C ARG A 150 1.71 -14.41 12.07
N GLN A 151 2.27 -15.25 11.24
CA GLN A 151 1.67 -16.53 10.83
C GLN A 151 1.02 -17.29 12.01
N THR A 152 -0.18 -17.79 11.75
CA THR A 152 -0.96 -18.62 12.68
C THR A 152 -1.46 -19.85 11.93
N PRO A 153 -0.89 -21.06 12.16
CA PRO A 153 -1.19 -22.27 11.37
C PRO A 153 -2.67 -22.63 11.32
N ASP A 154 -3.43 -22.34 12.38
CA ASP A 154 -4.86 -22.62 12.44
C ASP A 154 -5.66 -21.73 11.46
N ILE A 155 -5.22 -20.48 11.24
CA ILE A 155 -5.81 -19.59 10.25
C ILE A 155 -5.44 -20.10 8.85
N ASP A 156 -4.18 -20.43 8.60
CA ASP A 156 -3.72 -20.94 7.30
C ASP A 156 -4.53 -22.19 6.90
N THR A 157 -4.73 -23.13 7.83
CA THR A 157 -5.54 -24.32 7.59
C THR A 157 -6.99 -24.01 7.23
N ALA A 158 -7.62 -23.05 7.92
CA ALA A 158 -8.99 -22.64 7.64
C ALA A 158 -9.11 -21.93 6.28
N VAL A 159 -8.13 -21.10 5.93
CA VAL A 159 -8.03 -20.43 4.63
C VAL A 159 -7.88 -21.46 3.50
N ASP A 160 -7.00 -22.45 3.64
CA ASP A 160 -6.79 -23.50 2.66
C ASP A 160 -8.06 -24.31 2.39
N GLN A 161 -8.84 -24.61 3.44
CA GLN A 161 -10.11 -25.31 3.30
C GLN A 161 -11.11 -24.51 2.45
N ILE A 162 -11.19 -23.18 2.65
CA ILE A 162 -12.07 -22.32 1.86
C ILE A 162 -11.55 -22.19 0.41
N CYS A 163 -10.26 -22.10 0.19
CA CYS A 163 -9.64 -22.07 -1.13
C CYS A 163 -9.86 -23.36 -1.93
N GLY A 164 -10.15 -24.48 -1.28
CA GLY A 164 -10.53 -25.75 -1.90
C GLY A 164 -11.94 -25.75 -2.51
N THR A 165 -12.73 -24.70 -2.34
CA THR A 165 -14.09 -24.56 -2.88
C THR A 165 -14.10 -23.80 -4.21
N GLU A 166 -15.26 -23.68 -4.86
CA GLU A 166 -15.42 -22.86 -6.06
C GLU A 166 -15.26 -21.38 -5.73
N PRO A 167 -14.40 -20.62 -6.45
CA PRO A 167 -14.20 -19.21 -6.19
C PRO A 167 -15.39 -18.37 -6.65
N LEU A 168 -15.59 -17.24 -5.98
CA LEU A 168 -16.54 -16.20 -6.39
C LEU A 168 -16.04 -15.44 -7.64
N PHE A 169 -14.73 -15.13 -7.68
CA PHE A 169 -14.04 -14.51 -8.81
C PHE A 169 -12.75 -15.27 -9.08
N ASP A 170 -12.41 -15.39 -10.36
CA ASP A 170 -11.12 -15.90 -10.81
C ASP A 170 -10.80 -15.29 -12.19
N PHE A 171 -9.79 -14.40 -12.24
CA PHE A 171 -9.40 -13.73 -13.48
C PHE A 171 -7.96 -13.26 -13.43
N VAL A 172 -7.38 -13.02 -14.61
CA VAL A 172 -6.07 -12.40 -14.78
C VAL A 172 -6.27 -10.93 -15.14
N ALA A 173 -5.64 -10.03 -14.39
CA ALA A 173 -5.65 -8.60 -14.67
C ALA A 173 -4.69 -8.25 -15.82
N PRO A 174 -4.80 -7.04 -16.46
CA PRO A 174 -3.95 -6.64 -17.58
C PRO A 174 -2.45 -6.61 -17.28
N ASP A 175 -2.04 -6.48 -16.03
CA ASP A 175 -0.64 -6.55 -15.58
C ASP A 175 -0.13 -7.98 -15.34
N GLY A 176 -0.95 -9.00 -15.63
CA GLY A 176 -0.60 -10.41 -15.49
C GLY A 176 -0.83 -10.99 -14.10
N VAL A 177 -1.26 -10.21 -13.13
CA VAL A 177 -1.59 -10.70 -11.78
C VAL A 177 -2.92 -11.46 -11.81
N GLU A 178 -2.92 -12.68 -11.28
CA GLU A 178 -4.11 -13.49 -11.09
C GLU A 178 -4.81 -13.07 -9.78
N HIS A 179 -6.12 -12.80 -9.86
CA HIS A 179 -6.97 -12.43 -8.73
C HIS A 179 -8.05 -13.45 -8.52
N THR A 180 -8.06 -14.12 -7.38
CA THR A 180 -9.08 -15.10 -7.02
C THR A 180 -9.71 -14.72 -5.69
N VAL A 181 -11.03 -14.71 -5.59
CA VAL A 181 -11.76 -14.40 -4.35
C VAL A 181 -12.75 -15.51 -4.06
N TRP A 182 -12.79 -15.98 -2.84
CA TRP A 182 -13.78 -16.90 -2.30
C TRP A 182 -14.64 -16.21 -1.26
N ARG A 183 -15.90 -16.53 -1.20
CA ARG A 183 -16.79 -16.16 -0.11
C ARG A 183 -16.86 -17.31 0.89
N ALA A 184 -16.53 -17.09 2.13
CA ALA A 184 -16.63 -18.08 3.18
C ALA A 184 -18.10 -18.44 3.47
N THR A 185 -18.37 -19.69 3.79
CA THR A 185 -19.65 -20.12 4.36
C THR A 185 -19.84 -19.49 5.75
N THR A 186 -21.04 -19.59 6.33
CA THR A 186 -21.29 -19.13 7.69
C THR A 186 -20.34 -19.80 8.70
N GLU A 187 -20.20 -21.12 8.62
CA GLU A 187 -19.29 -21.88 9.48
C GLU A 187 -17.81 -21.46 9.28
N GLY A 188 -17.38 -21.30 8.02
CA GLY A 188 -16.02 -20.81 7.70
C GLY A 188 -15.77 -19.39 8.21
N THR A 189 -16.79 -18.53 8.12
CA THR A 189 -16.76 -17.16 8.63
C THR A 189 -16.59 -17.17 10.17
N ASP A 190 -17.45 -17.87 10.89
CA ASP A 190 -17.43 -17.95 12.35
C ASP A 190 -16.10 -18.53 12.83
N GLY A 191 -15.61 -19.60 12.17
CA GLY A 191 -14.35 -20.23 12.49
C GLY A 191 -13.13 -19.33 12.27
N LEU A 192 -13.14 -18.47 11.26
CA LEU A 192 -12.06 -17.49 11.06
C LEU A 192 -12.13 -16.35 12.09
N VAL A 193 -13.32 -15.82 12.37
CA VAL A 193 -13.51 -14.78 13.41
C VAL A 193 -12.95 -15.27 14.75
N GLU A 194 -13.28 -16.49 15.18
CA GLU A 194 -12.77 -17.08 16.42
C GLU A 194 -11.23 -17.17 16.42
N ARG A 195 -10.62 -17.62 15.31
CA ARG A 195 -9.15 -17.74 15.22
C ARG A 195 -8.45 -16.39 15.22
N PHE A 196 -9.00 -15.39 14.52
CA PHE A 196 -8.43 -14.04 14.53
C PHE A 196 -8.47 -13.40 15.93
N ALA A 197 -9.44 -13.75 16.77
CA ALA A 197 -9.46 -13.29 18.17
C ALA A 197 -8.22 -13.70 18.98
N ALA A 198 -7.46 -14.70 18.53
CA ALA A 198 -6.18 -15.08 19.14
C ALA A 198 -4.97 -14.32 18.59
N VAL A 199 -5.13 -13.57 17.48
CA VAL A 199 -4.05 -12.77 16.89
C VAL A 199 -3.77 -11.54 17.77
N PRO A 200 -2.54 -11.38 18.30
CA PRO A 200 -2.26 -10.34 19.30
C PRO A 200 -2.13 -8.95 18.69
N ALA A 201 -1.73 -8.85 17.43
CA ALA A 201 -1.55 -7.59 16.72
C ALA A 201 -1.66 -7.78 15.20
N LEU A 202 -2.15 -6.74 14.53
CA LEU A 202 -2.15 -6.58 13.09
C LEU A 202 -1.23 -5.41 12.73
N TYR A 203 -0.71 -5.41 11.51
CA TYR A 203 0.24 -4.40 11.05
C TYR A 203 -0.23 -3.85 9.71
N ILE A 204 -0.35 -2.53 9.59
CA ILE A 204 -0.65 -1.92 8.29
C ILE A 204 0.59 -2.10 7.41
N ALA A 205 0.45 -2.88 6.36
CA ALA A 205 1.48 -3.05 5.33
C ALA A 205 1.38 -1.93 4.30
N ASP A 206 0.17 -1.71 3.75
CA ASP A 206 -0.11 -0.64 2.79
C ASP A 206 -1.48 -0.03 3.06
N GLY A 207 -1.64 1.27 2.80
CA GLY A 207 -2.91 1.96 3.01
C GLY A 207 -3.02 2.71 4.34
N HIS A 208 -1.92 3.21 4.92
CA HIS A 208 -1.95 4.06 6.13
C HIS A 208 -2.92 5.23 6.01
N HIS A 209 -2.94 5.93 4.85
CA HIS A 209 -3.90 7.01 4.60
C HIS A 209 -5.35 6.51 4.56
N ARG A 210 -5.60 5.31 4.00
CA ARG A 210 -6.95 4.70 3.94
C ARG A 210 -7.47 4.38 5.34
N ALA A 211 -6.63 3.78 6.19
CA ALA A 211 -6.99 3.49 7.58
C ALA A 211 -7.20 4.77 8.42
N ALA A 212 -6.31 5.76 8.29
CA ALA A 212 -6.45 7.06 8.97
C ALA A 212 -7.72 7.80 8.55
N SER A 213 -8.03 7.79 7.24
CA SER A 213 -9.25 8.42 6.71
C SER A 213 -10.51 7.70 7.17
N ALA A 214 -10.52 6.36 7.29
CA ALA A 214 -11.64 5.63 7.85
C ALA A 214 -11.88 6.01 9.32
N ALA A 215 -10.83 6.14 10.13
CA ALA A 215 -10.94 6.59 11.52
C ALA A 215 -11.46 8.03 11.63
N ARG A 216 -11.12 8.92 10.68
CA ARG A 216 -11.67 10.28 10.62
C ARG A 216 -13.12 10.29 10.16
N ALA A 217 -13.46 9.55 9.09
CA ALA A 217 -14.82 9.43 8.59
C ALA A 217 -15.77 8.92 9.68
N ARG A 218 -15.35 7.92 10.48
CA ARG A 218 -16.08 7.47 11.66
C ARG A 218 -16.46 8.64 12.57
N ARG A 219 -15.53 9.50 12.93
CA ARG A 219 -15.76 10.64 13.82
C ARG A 219 -16.70 11.71 13.21
N GLU A 220 -16.55 11.98 11.93
CA GLU A 220 -17.39 12.95 11.21
C GLU A 220 -18.84 12.45 11.10
N LEU A 221 -19.04 11.18 10.72
CA LEU A 221 -20.36 10.55 10.61
C LEU A 221 -21.03 10.39 11.98
N ALA A 222 -20.29 10.05 13.03
CA ALA A 222 -20.83 9.96 14.39
C ALA A 222 -21.28 11.34 14.92
N GLY A 223 -20.53 12.41 14.63
CA GLY A 223 -20.91 13.79 15.01
C GLY A 223 -22.17 14.28 14.31
N ALA A 224 -22.46 13.79 13.10
CA ALA A 224 -23.68 14.11 12.37
C ALA A 224 -24.93 13.36 12.87
N ALA A 225 -24.74 12.18 13.50
CA ALA A 225 -25.80 11.28 13.95
C ALA A 225 -26.12 11.37 15.46
N ALA A 226 -25.84 12.49 16.11
CA ALA A 226 -25.96 12.65 17.57
C ALA A 226 -27.36 12.32 18.12
N GLY A 227 -27.52 11.12 18.68
CA GLY A 227 -28.65 10.69 19.50
C GLY A 227 -29.31 9.37 19.07
N THR A 228 -29.29 8.34 19.90
CA THR A 228 -30.10 7.10 19.86
C THR A 228 -29.70 6.00 18.87
N GLU A 229 -28.49 5.94 18.38
CA GLU A 229 -28.05 4.83 17.52
C GLU A 229 -27.44 3.65 18.35
N PRO A 230 -27.53 2.40 17.84
CA PRO A 230 -26.90 1.24 18.48
C PRO A 230 -25.37 1.43 18.59
N ASP A 231 -24.73 0.74 19.53
CA ASP A 231 -23.28 0.83 19.82
C ASP A 231 -22.36 0.20 18.76
N ASP A 232 -22.90 -0.30 17.62
CA ASP A 232 -22.15 -1.06 16.63
C ASP A 232 -22.56 -0.70 15.19
N HIS A 233 -21.75 0.15 14.53
CA HIS A 233 -22.03 0.67 13.17
C HIS A 233 -21.00 0.16 12.17
N GLU A 234 -21.38 0.09 10.89
CA GLU A 234 -20.45 -0.24 9.79
C GLU A 234 -19.27 0.77 9.74
N ARG A 235 -19.50 2.04 10.04
CA ARG A 235 -18.45 3.08 10.10
C ARG A 235 -17.39 2.86 11.19
N ASP A 236 -17.62 1.97 12.18
CA ASP A 236 -16.66 1.67 13.25
C ASP A 236 -15.55 0.69 12.82
N TYR A 237 -15.61 0.27 11.57
CA TYR A 237 -14.70 -0.71 11.00
C TYR A 237 -14.04 -0.21 9.73
N VAL A 238 -12.86 -0.73 9.43
CA VAL A 238 -12.12 -0.48 8.19
C VAL A 238 -12.02 -1.74 7.35
N LEU A 239 -12.34 -1.63 6.06
CA LEU A 239 -12.17 -2.72 5.10
C LEU A 239 -10.69 -2.98 4.85
N ALA A 240 -10.25 -4.21 5.12
CA ALA A 240 -8.89 -4.63 4.85
C ALA A 240 -8.80 -6.10 4.42
N VAL A 241 -7.67 -6.47 3.82
CA VAL A 241 -7.24 -7.85 3.64
C VAL A 241 -6.01 -8.08 4.51
N ALA A 242 -6.10 -9.05 5.43
CA ALA A 242 -5.01 -9.44 6.31
C ALA A 242 -4.29 -10.68 5.75
N PHE A 243 -2.99 -10.54 5.48
CA PHE A 243 -2.12 -11.60 4.98
C PHE A 243 -1.17 -12.08 6.08
N PRO A 244 -0.86 -13.37 6.16
CA PRO A 244 0.21 -13.83 7.04
C PRO A 244 1.55 -13.29 6.54
N ASP A 245 2.47 -13.02 7.45
CA ASP A 245 3.74 -12.35 7.18
C ASP A 245 4.61 -13.08 6.13
N HIS A 246 4.57 -14.41 6.11
CA HIS A 246 5.32 -15.22 5.16
C HIS A 246 4.76 -15.20 3.72
N HIS A 247 3.52 -14.75 3.51
CA HIS A 247 2.94 -14.51 2.18
C HIS A 247 3.19 -13.08 1.68
N THR A 248 3.70 -12.19 2.52
CA THR A 248 3.83 -10.77 2.21
C THR A 248 5.16 -10.49 1.50
N ARG A 249 5.13 -9.86 0.33
CA ARG A 249 6.30 -9.47 -0.44
C ARG A 249 6.49 -7.96 -0.45
N ILE A 250 7.70 -7.53 -0.07
CA ILE A 250 8.13 -6.13 -0.14
C ILE A 250 9.19 -6.01 -1.23
N LEU A 251 8.97 -5.11 -2.18
CA LEU A 251 9.96 -4.71 -3.17
C LEU A 251 10.75 -3.48 -2.69
N PRO A 252 11.95 -3.24 -3.22
CA PRO A 252 12.73 -2.07 -2.87
C PRO A 252 12.00 -0.78 -3.28
N TYR A 253 12.22 0.27 -2.51
CA TYR A 253 11.83 1.61 -2.90
C TYR A 253 13.11 2.40 -3.22
N ASN A 254 13.35 2.64 -4.51
CA ASN A 254 14.55 3.29 -5.01
C ASN A 254 14.42 4.82 -4.96
N ARG A 255 15.56 5.52 -5.08
CA ARG A 255 15.62 6.99 -5.03
C ARG A 255 16.42 7.52 -6.20
N THR A 256 16.01 8.69 -6.70
CA THR A 256 16.81 9.48 -7.64
C THR A 256 16.94 10.91 -7.12
N VAL A 257 18.03 11.57 -7.44
CA VAL A 257 18.26 12.99 -7.11
C VAL A 257 18.60 13.74 -8.38
N SER A 258 17.98 14.91 -8.58
CA SER A 258 18.03 15.64 -9.84
C SER A 258 19.33 16.40 -10.07
N ASP A 259 20.10 16.70 -9.02
CA ASP A 259 21.39 17.40 -9.12
C ASP A 259 22.43 16.90 -8.11
N LEU A 260 23.70 17.26 -8.32
CA LEU A 260 24.84 16.86 -7.48
C LEU A 260 25.38 18.03 -6.63
N VAL A 261 24.56 19.03 -6.32
CA VAL A 261 24.95 20.22 -5.54
C VAL A 261 26.18 20.90 -6.14
N GLY A 262 26.12 21.17 -7.46
CA GLY A 262 27.18 21.84 -8.22
C GLY A 262 28.47 21.03 -8.42
N ALA A 263 28.50 19.76 -8.02
CA ALA A 263 29.65 18.89 -8.26
C ALA A 263 29.57 18.22 -9.66
N THR A 264 30.74 17.98 -10.24
CA THR A 264 30.83 17.04 -11.36
C THR A 264 30.64 15.59 -10.87
N PRO A 265 30.29 14.63 -11.75
CA PRO A 265 30.19 13.21 -11.36
C PRO A 265 31.46 12.70 -10.65
N THR A 266 32.65 13.05 -11.14
CA THR A 266 33.92 12.69 -10.51
C THR A 266 34.06 13.27 -9.10
N GLN A 267 33.80 14.56 -8.92
CA GLN A 267 33.84 15.20 -7.62
C GLN A 267 32.81 14.65 -6.63
N PHE A 268 31.63 14.31 -7.15
CA PHE A 268 30.61 13.67 -6.34
C PHE A 268 31.05 12.27 -5.87
N LEU A 269 31.61 11.46 -6.79
CA LEU A 269 32.16 10.14 -6.46
C LEU A 269 33.25 10.23 -5.40
N GLU A 270 34.16 11.23 -5.51
CA GLU A 270 35.21 11.49 -4.49
C GLU A 270 34.61 11.84 -3.12
N ARG A 271 33.56 12.69 -3.09
CA ARG A 271 32.88 13.04 -1.84
C ARG A 271 32.24 11.81 -1.18
N VAL A 272 31.56 10.94 -1.96
CA VAL A 272 30.97 9.71 -1.44
C VAL A 272 32.07 8.75 -0.97
N SER A 273 33.16 8.58 -1.74
CA SER A 273 34.28 7.69 -1.41
C SER A 273 35.06 8.12 -0.18
N SER A 274 35.01 9.40 0.19
CA SER A 274 35.59 9.89 1.44
C SER A 274 34.85 9.45 2.69
N ARG A 275 33.61 8.93 2.52
CA ARG A 275 32.73 8.55 3.64
C ARG A 275 32.42 7.06 3.68
N LEU A 276 32.35 6.41 2.53
CA LEU A 276 31.96 5.02 2.33
C LEU A 276 32.97 4.29 1.46
N VAL A 277 33.02 2.96 1.59
CA VAL A 277 33.65 2.11 0.60
C VAL A 277 32.78 2.11 -0.65
N VAL A 278 33.35 2.54 -1.78
CA VAL A 278 32.70 2.60 -3.08
C VAL A 278 33.48 1.74 -4.06
N GLU A 279 32.80 0.78 -4.68
CA GLU A 279 33.42 -0.17 -5.61
C GLU A 279 32.60 -0.18 -6.92
N PRO A 280 33.26 -0.15 -8.09
CA PRO A 280 32.55 -0.39 -9.34
C PRO A 280 31.85 -1.76 -9.32
N THR A 281 30.65 -1.83 -9.87
CA THR A 281 29.88 -3.08 -9.94
C THR A 281 29.08 -3.17 -11.23
N SER A 282 28.75 -4.37 -11.66
CA SER A 282 27.71 -4.62 -12.68
C SER A 282 26.36 -4.99 -12.05
N ASP A 283 26.33 -5.20 -10.74
CA ASP A 283 25.10 -5.58 -10.02
C ASP A 283 24.33 -4.33 -9.59
N ALA A 284 23.21 -4.13 -10.25
CA ALA A 284 22.29 -3.03 -9.94
C ALA A 284 21.40 -3.35 -8.73
N THR A 285 21.36 -4.59 -8.23
CA THR A 285 20.50 -5.05 -7.13
C THR A 285 21.35 -5.30 -5.89
N PRO A 286 21.41 -4.37 -4.94
CA PRO A 286 22.29 -4.49 -3.79
C PRO A 286 21.81 -5.55 -2.81
N ALA A 287 22.76 -6.22 -2.16
CA ALA A 287 22.49 -7.01 -0.96
C ALA A 287 22.18 -6.08 0.24
N LYS A 288 21.60 -6.65 1.30
CA LYS A 288 21.39 -5.96 2.58
C LYS A 288 22.68 -5.37 3.13
N GLY A 289 22.62 -4.17 3.69
CA GLY A 289 23.79 -3.41 4.16
C GLY A 289 24.52 -2.64 3.04
N ALA A 290 23.98 -2.61 1.82
CA ALA A 290 24.53 -1.88 0.70
C ALA A 290 23.47 -1.13 -0.10
N ALA A 291 23.88 -0.17 -0.93
CA ALA A 291 23.11 0.40 -2.01
C ALA A 291 23.91 0.30 -3.31
N SER A 292 23.24 0.22 -4.46
CA SER A 292 23.86 0.37 -5.78
C SER A 292 23.55 1.75 -6.33
N MET A 293 24.57 2.55 -6.58
CA MET A 293 24.48 3.91 -7.12
C MET A 293 24.74 3.91 -8.62
N TYR A 294 23.84 4.46 -9.40
CA TYR A 294 24.04 4.73 -10.83
C TYR A 294 24.38 6.18 -11.07
N LEU A 295 25.58 6.42 -11.62
CA LEU A 295 26.15 7.74 -11.84
C LEU A 295 26.92 7.75 -13.17
N ASP A 296 26.62 8.67 -14.07
CA ASP A 296 27.36 8.92 -15.30
C ASP A 296 27.66 7.62 -16.10
N GLY A 297 26.59 6.82 -16.31
CA GLY A 297 26.69 5.58 -17.11
C GLY A 297 27.26 4.35 -16.36
N HIS A 298 27.59 4.46 -15.07
CA HIS A 298 28.24 3.40 -14.31
C HIS A 298 27.54 3.07 -13.01
N TRP A 299 27.54 1.78 -12.66
CA TRP A 299 27.08 1.31 -11.35
C TRP A 299 28.22 1.22 -10.33
N TYR A 300 27.93 1.65 -9.10
CA TYR A 300 28.86 1.57 -7.96
C TYR A 300 28.13 0.96 -6.78
N ARG A 301 28.75 -0.02 -6.12
CA ARG A 301 28.30 -0.55 -4.84
C ARG A 301 28.77 0.37 -3.71
N LEU A 302 27.86 0.80 -2.87
CA LEU A 302 28.09 1.58 -1.64
C LEU A 302 27.94 0.66 -0.44
N ALA A 303 28.98 0.47 0.37
CA ALA A 303 28.88 -0.28 1.62
C ALA A 303 28.30 0.65 2.72
N LEU A 304 27.01 0.48 3.03
CA LEU A 304 26.31 1.28 4.05
C LEU A 304 26.57 0.75 5.46
N SER A 305 26.69 -0.56 5.62
CA SER A 305 27.01 -1.20 6.90
C SER A 305 27.75 -2.51 6.67
N ASP A 306 28.77 -2.75 7.48
CA ASP A 306 29.52 -4.01 7.53
C ASP A 306 29.09 -4.90 8.70
N ARG A 307 28.11 -4.48 9.48
CA ARG A 307 27.69 -5.13 10.73
C ARG A 307 26.21 -5.39 10.77
N ALA A 308 25.83 -6.49 11.38
CA ALA A 308 24.44 -6.74 11.76
C ALA A 308 24.01 -5.82 12.90
N PRO A 309 22.73 -5.41 12.96
CA PRO A 309 22.20 -4.64 14.09
C PRO A 309 22.47 -5.37 15.42
N ARG A 310 22.87 -4.62 16.44
CA ARG A 310 23.01 -5.16 17.79
C ARG A 310 21.63 -5.30 18.45
N ALA A 311 21.45 -6.27 19.33
CA ALA A 311 20.25 -6.38 20.13
C ALA A 311 19.98 -5.05 20.88
N GLY A 312 18.78 -4.50 20.77
CA GLY A 312 18.38 -3.22 21.36
C GLY A 312 18.82 -1.98 20.59
N ALA A 313 19.40 -2.13 19.37
CA ALA A 313 19.66 -0.97 18.50
C ALA A 313 18.34 -0.38 17.99
N ASP A 314 18.36 0.91 17.62
CA ASP A 314 17.24 1.57 16.95
C ASP A 314 16.89 0.83 15.65
N PRO A 315 15.72 0.20 15.54
CA PRO A 315 15.39 -0.61 14.39
C PRO A 315 15.25 0.23 13.10
N VAL A 316 14.97 1.53 13.20
CA VAL A 316 14.86 2.44 12.06
C VAL A 316 16.22 2.89 11.57
N GLY A 317 17.13 3.25 12.48
CA GLY A 317 18.46 3.74 12.14
C GLY A 317 19.34 2.73 11.40
N TRP A 318 19.01 1.43 11.50
CA TRP A 318 19.72 0.36 10.80
C TRP A 318 19.15 -0.01 9.44
N LEU A 319 18.06 0.58 9.02
CA LEU A 319 17.54 0.35 7.67
C LEU A 319 18.51 0.94 6.64
N ASP A 320 18.74 0.23 5.54
CA ASP A 320 19.62 0.69 4.45
C ASP A 320 19.18 2.08 3.92
N VAL A 321 17.88 2.34 3.92
CA VAL A 321 17.31 3.63 3.54
C VAL A 321 17.69 4.76 4.51
N SER A 322 17.77 4.46 5.82
CA SER A 322 18.21 5.42 6.85
C SER A 322 19.71 5.64 6.77
N LEU A 323 20.47 4.56 6.60
CA LEU A 323 21.92 4.64 6.42
C LEU A 323 22.30 5.44 5.16
N LEU A 324 21.59 5.26 4.04
CA LEU A 324 21.78 6.07 2.83
C LEU A 324 21.49 7.55 3.09
N GLN A 325 20.40 7.85 3.82
CA GLN A 325 20.06 9.23 4.21
C GLN A 325 21.19 9.87 5.02
N ASP A 326 21.68 9.18 6.05
CA ASP A 326 22.63 9.72 7.02
C ASP A 326 24.06 9.83 6.47
N GLN A 327 24.42 8.95 5.52
CA GLN A 327 25.78 8.87 5.02
C GLN A 327 25.99 9.56 3.66
N VAL A 328 24.94 9.65 2.84
CA VAL A 328 25.05 10.18 1.48
C VAL A 328 24.06 11.32 1.22
N LEU A 329 22.74 11.09 1.36
CA LEU A 329 21.77 12.10 0.95
C LEU A 329 21.88 13.39 1.78
N GLY A 330 21.97 13.28 3.10
CA GLY A 330 22.17 14.43 3.98
C GLY A 330 23.51 15.13 3.75
N PRO A 331 24.62 14.47 4.06
CA PRO A 331 25.92 15.15 4.13
C PRO A 331 26.61 15.41 2.78
N VAL A 332 26.20 14.75 1.68
CA VAL A 332 26.83 14.92 0.35
C VAL A 332 25.93 15.64 -0.64
N LEU A 333 24.61 15.43 -0.54
CA LEU A 333 23.61 16.03 -1.42
C LEU A 333 22.77 17.12 -0.75
N ASP A 334 23.06 17.49 0.52
CA ASP A 334 22.31 18.49 1.29
C ASP A 334 20.80 18.23 1.37
N VAL A 335 20.38 16.96 1.34
CA VAL A 335 18.98 16.56 1.49
C VAL A 335 18.65 16.50 2.98
N ALA A 336 18.18 17.61 3.54
CA ALA A 336 17.86 17.70 4.97
C ALA A 336 16.62 16.88 5.35
N ASP A 337 15.60 16.89 4.50
CA ASP A 337 14.38 16.09 4.68
C ASP A 337 13.93 15.52 3.34
N ILE A 338 14.08 14.22 3.21
CA ILE A 338 13.72 13.49 1.99
C ILE A 338 12.21 13.60 1.63
N ARG A 339 11.36 13.99 2.58
CA ARG A 339 9.90 14.13 2.37
C ARG A 339 9.54 15.40 1.59
N THR A 340 10.35 16.43 1.75
CA THR A 340 10.05 17.78 1.28
C THR A 340 11.03 18.30 0.24
N ASP A 341 12.19 17.64 0.06
CA ASP A 341 13.19 18.06 -0.93
C ASP A 341 12.68 17.73 -2.35
N PRO A 342 12.41 18.76 -3.19
CA PRO A 342 11.85 18.56 -4.54
C PRO A 342 12.83 17.87 -5.50
N ARG A 343 14.12 17.80 -5.18
CA ARG A 343 15.15 17.12 -5.98
C ARG A 343 15.07 15.61 -5.87
N VAL A 344 14.50 15.10 -4.75
CA VAL A 344 14.39 13.66 -4.52
C VAL A 344 13.09 13.13 -5.13
N ARG A 345 13.23 12.06 -5.92
CA ARG A 345 12.10 11.27 -6.42
C ARG A 345 12.22 9.82 -6.00
N PHE A 346 11.08 9.21 -5.73
CA PHE A 346 10.98 7.81 -5.35
C PHE A 346 10.56 6.98 -6.56
N VAL A 347 11.21 5.83 -6.75
CA VAL A 347 10.91 4.88 -7.83
C VAL A 347 10.58 3.53 -7.21
N GLY A 348 9.32 3.12 -7.33
CA GLY A 348 8.85 1.82 -6.80
C GLY A 348 9.58 0.66 -7.47
N GLY A 349 9.87 -0.39 -6.69
CA GLY A 349 10.65 -1.54 -7.12
C GLY A 349 10.07 -2.28 -8.33
N VAL A 350 8.77 -2.19 -8.55
CA VAL A 350 8.08 -2.77 -9.73
C VAL A 350 8.62 -2.22 -11.06
N ARG A 351 9.15 -0.98 -11.07
CA ARG A 351 9.75 -0.37 -12.27
C ARG A 351 11.17 -0.88 -12.56
N GLY A 352 11.77 -1.62 -11.62
CA GLY A 352 13.09 -2.21 -11.76
C GLY A 352 14.23 -1.18 -11.82
N THR A 353 15.46 -1.70 -11.95
CA THR A 353 16.68 -0.87 -12.03
C THR A 353 16.87 -0.22 -13.40
N ALA A 354 16.27 -0.78 -14.47
CA ALA A 354 16.31 -0.20 -15.81
C ALA A 354 15.66 1.23 -15.85
N GLU A 355 14.65 1.47 -15.03
CA GLU A 355 14.04 2.79 -14.90
C GLU A 355 15.01 3.80 -14.26
N LEU A 356 15.84 3.37 -13.32
CA LEU A 356 16.87 4.22 -12.72
C LEU A 356 17.91 4.66 -13.76
N VAL A 357 18.37 3.72 -14.58
CA VAL A 357 19.27 3.99 -15.70
C VAL A 357 18.64 4.98 -16.65
N ARG A 358 17.40 4.72 -17.10
CA ARG A 358 16.65 5.61 -18.00
C ARG A 358 16.54 7.04 -17.49
N LEU A 359 16.22 7.20 -16.19
CA LEU A 359 16.05 8.53 -15.59
C LEU A 359 17.35 9.33 -15.54
N VAL A 360 18.49 8.67 -15.27
CA VAL A 360 19.80 9.33 -15.25
C VAL A 360 20.27 9.63 -16.67
N ASP A 361 20.23 8.65 -17.58
CA ASP A 361 20.72 8.81 -18.94
C ASP A 361 19.91 9.84 -19.75
N SER A 362 18.62 10.01 -19.42
CA SER A 362 17.77 11.05 -20.02
C SER A 362 17.88 12.42 -19.37
N GLY A 363 18.71 12.58 -18.34
CA GLY A 363 18.91 13.85 -17.63
C GLY A 363 17.76 14.25 -16.69
N HIS A 364 16.82 13.33 -16.40
CA HIS A 364 15.75 13.57 -15.41
C HIS A 364 16.26 13.42 -13.98
N ALA A 365 17.40 12.78 -13.80
CA ALA A 365 18.12 12.67 -12.54
C ALA A 365 19.63 12.76 -12.80
N ALA A 366 20.38 13.24 -11.82
CA ALA A 366 21.85 13.26 -11.89
C ALA A 366 22.46 11.99 -11.29
N VAL A 367 21.78 11.36 -10.34
CA VAL A 367 22.19 10.13 -9.67
C VAL A 367 20.96 9.32 -9.26
N ALA A 368 21.10 8.01 -9.25
CA ALA A 368 20.08 7.08 -8.77
C ALA A 368 20.66 6.09 -7.77
N PHE A 369 19.84 5.66 -6.81
CA PHE A 369 20.18 4.69 -5.79
C PHE A 369 19.18 3.55 -5.81
N SER A 370 19.65 2.37 -6.17
CA SER A 370 18.95 1.11 -5.99
C SER A 370 19.16 0.60 -4.57
N MET A 371 18.09 0.20 -3.90
CA MET A 371 18.09 -0.21 -2.51
C MET A 371 17.79 -1.70 -2.37
N SER A 372 18.21 -2.32 -1.27
CA SER A 372 17.64 -3.59 -0.85
C SER A 372 16.23 -3.37 -0.28
N ALA A 373 15.36 -4.37 -0.45
CA ALA A 373 14.02 -4.31 0.15
C ALA A 373 14.11 -4.37 1.68
N VAL A 374 13.24 -3.62 2.36
CA VAL A 374 12.96 -3.83 3.79
C VAL A 374 12.30 -5.20 3.93
N THR A 375 12.72 -5.99 4.90
CA THR A 375 12.10 -7.30 5.18
C THR A 375 10.81 -7.12 5.99
N VAL A 376 9.89 -8.08 5.87
CA VAL A 376 8.68 -8.09 6.70
C VAL A 376 9.04 -8.14 8.18
N ALA A 377 10.07 -8.91 8.56
CA ALA A 377 10.54 -8.98 9.94
C ALA A 377 11.02 -7.62 10.50
N GLU A 378 11.74 -6.83 9.69
CA GLU A 378 12.16 -5.46 10.06
C GLU A 378 10.95 -4.55 10.22
N LEU A 379 9.97 -4.62 9.31
CA LEU A 379 8.74 -3.85 9.41
C LEU A 379 7.98 -4.16 10.70
N LEU A 380 7.78 -5.45 11.01
CA LEU A 380 7.09 -5.88 12.23
C LEU A 380 7.83 -5.41 13.49
N ALA A 381 9.17 -5.53 13.51
CA ALA A 381 9.98 -5.08 14.65
C ALA A 381 9.91 -3.56 14.87
N ILE A 382 9.89 -2.78 13.79
CA ILE A 382 9.74 -1.31 13.85
C ILE A 382 8.36 -0.93 14.39
N ALA A 383 7.31 -1.55 13.86
CA ALA A 383 5.94 -1.31 14.31
C ALA A 383 5.71 -1.78 15.75
N ASP A 384 6.37 -2.87 16.20
CA ASP A 384 6.32 -3.34 17.59
C ASP A 384 7.03 -2.39 18.56
N ALA A 385 8.04 -1.66 18.08
CA ALA A 385 8.72 -0.62 18.84
C ALA A 385 8.00 0.74 18.81
N ASP A 386 6.79 0.82 18.23
CA ASP A 386 6.04 2.05 17.96
C ASP A 386 6.87 3.12 17.21
N ALA A 387 7.86 2.65 16.44
CA ALA A 387 8.75 3.50 15.66
C ALA A 387 8.22 3.73 14.25
N ILE A 388 8.67 4.81 13.61
CA ILE A 388 8.21 5.24 12.30
C ILE A 388 9.38 5.21 11.31
N MET A 389 9.21 4.54 10.20
CA MET A 389 10.17 4.51 9.10
C MET A 389 10.20 5.85 8.33
N ALA A 390 11.29 6.06 7.62
CA ALA A 390 11.34 7.08 6.59
C ALA A 390 10.23 6.84 5.54
N PRO A 391 9.65 7.88 4.94
CA PRO A 391 8.61 7.70 3.94
C PRO A 391 9.12 6.93 2.74
N LYS A 392 8.22 6.19 2.10
CA LYS A 392 8.55 5.43 0.90
C LYS A 392 9.73 4.45 1.13
N SER A 393 9.67 3.70 2.25
CA SER A 393 10.64 2.66 2.57
C SER A 393 10.18 1.27 2.13
N THR A 394 8.88 1.06 1.95
CA THR A 394 8.28 -0.23 1.58
C THR A 394 7.40 -0.08 0.34
N TRP A 395 7.47 -1.06 -0.56
CA TRP A 395 6.59 -1.19 -1.72
C TRP A 395 6.03 -2.62 -1.76
N PHE A 396 4.76 -2.77 -1.38
CA PHE A 396 4.12 -4.09 -1.36
C PHE A 396 3.57 -4.47 -2.73
N GLU A 397 3.87 -5.68 -3.17
CA GLU A 397 3.37 -6.28 -4.41
C GLU A 397 3.01 -7.76 -4.21
N PRO A 398 2.00 -8.24 -4.97
CA PRO A 398 1.07 -7.53 -5.85
C PRO A 398 0.04 -6.68 -5.09
N LYS A 399 -0.51 -5.67 -5.79
CA LYS A 399 -1.49 -4.74 -5.22
C LYS A 399 -2.91 -5.32 -5.26
N LEU A 400 -3.66 -5.14 -4.16
CA LEU A 400 -5.10 -5.37 -4.12
C LEU A 400 -5.83 -4.52 -5.18
N ARG A 401 -6.98 -5.00 -5.68
CA ARG A 401 -7.81 -4.23 -6.61
C ARG A 401 -8.97 -3.57 -5.89
N ASP A 402 -9.21 -2.31 -6.22
CA ASP A 402 -10.42 -1.60 -5.83
C ASP A 402 -11.62 -2.11 -6.66
N GLY A 403 -12.81 -2.06 -6.08
CA GLY A 403 -14.06 -2.43 -6.74
C GLY A 403 -14.44 -3.92 -6.68
N LEU A 404 -13.55 -4.82 -6.26
CA LEU A 404 -13.90 -6.23 -6.04
C LEU A 404 -14.67 -6.45 -4.74
N LEU A 405 -14.28 -5.75 -3.70
CA LEU A 405 -14.93 -5.73 -2.40
C LEU A 405 -15.01 -4.28 -1.92
N THR A 406 -16.21 -3.80 -1.66
CA THR A 406 -16.47 -2.45 -1.17
C THR A 406 -17.34 -2.54 0.07
N HIS A 407 -16.97 -1.79 1.12
CA HIS A 407 -17.71 -1.73 2.37
C HIS A 407 -18.58 -0.47 2.39
N LEU A 408 -19.90 -0.63 2.51
CA LEU A 408 -20.86 0.46 2.67
C LEU A 408 -20.95 0.85 4.15
N ILE A 409 -20.85 2.15 4.46
CA ILE A 409 -20.78 2.66 5.84
C ILE A 409 -21.90 3.64 6.16
#